data_1d8557846b21241881fe04d27d5002b7
#
_entry.id   1d8557846b21241881fe04d27d5002b7
#
_cell.length_a   1.000
_cell.length_b   1.000
_cell.length_c   1.000
_cell.angle_alpha   90.00
_cell.angle_beta   90.00
_cell.angle_gamma   90.00
#
_symmetry.space_group_name_H-M   'P 1'
#
loop_
_entity.id
_entity.type
_entity.pdbx_description
1 polymer ?
#
loop_
_entity_poly.entity_id
_entity_poly.type
_entity_poly.pdbx_seq_one_letter_code
_entity_poly.pdbx_strand_id
1 'polypeptide(L)'
;IRGGAGMRVLLVEDETVLRETLKARLVEAGFTVDVAQDGEEGVFAGLEYPLDVAIVDLGLPKLPGLEVIRRLRAARKTYPILILTARDNWQDKVEGLQAGADDYVAKPFHFEEVLARLQALLRRAGGWASPELKCGPIMLDTRAQTVKVADAAVDLTTFEYRILEHLMLRAGEVISKTELTERLYDQDFERDSNVIEVLVGRLRRKLDPQDELKPIETLRGRGYRFALARDQASR
;
A
#
# COMPACT_ATOMS: atom_id res chain seq x y z
N ILE A 1 3.53 13.17 9.27
CA ILE A 1 3.46 12.66 7.88
C ILE A 1 3.12 11.18 8.01
N ARG A 2 1.85 10.83 7.93
CA ARG A 2 1.36 9.45 8.02
C ARG A 2 0.73 9.09 6.69
N GLY A 3 1.41 8.32 5.86
CA GLY A 3 0.88 7.93 4.55
C GLY A 3 1.25 6.49 4.23
N GLY A 4 0.28 5.67 3.99
CA GLY A 4 0.45 4.25 3.68
C GLY A 4 -0.55 3.38 4.43
N ALA A 5 -1.69 3.96 4.70
CA ALA A 5 -2.69 3.42 5.59
C ALA A 5 -3.24 2.05 5.13
N GLY A 6 -2.91 0.99 5.86
CA GLY A 6 -3.43 -0.37 5.64
C GLY A 6 -2.77 -1.14 4.49
N MET A 7 -1.77 -0.57 3.81
CA MET A 7 -1.01 -1.26 2.78
C MET A 7 0.04 -2.18 3.40
N ARG A 8 0.21 -3.37 2.83
CA ARG A 8 1.13 -4.39 3.33
C ARG A 8 2.45 -4.34 2.55
N VAL A 9 3.54 -4.10 3.27
CA VAL A 9 4.89 -3.94 2.72
C VAL A 9 5.74 -5.13 3.14
N LEU A 10 6.40 -5.77 2.19
CA LEU A 10 7.50 -6.67 2.49
C LEU A 10 8.80 -5.86 2.50
N LEU A 11 9.56 -5.93 3.58
CA LEU A 11 10.88 -5.34 3.70
C LEU A 11 11.94 -6.46 3.77
N VAL A 12 12.75 -6.58 2.73
CA VAL A 12 13.86 -7.55 2.64
C VAL A 12 15.17 -6.79 2.82
N GLU A 13 15.78 -6.90 3.99
CA GLU A 13 16.97 -6.16 4.40
C GLU A 13 17.75 -7.00 5.44
N ASP A 14 19.02 -7.25 5.23
CA ASP A 14 19.83 -8.08 6.12
C ASP A 14 20.42 -7.30 7.31
N GLU A 15 20.68 -6.00 7.13
CA GLU A 15 21.19 -5.14 8.19
C GLU A 15 20.12 -4.91 9.27
N THR A 16 20.28 -5.54 10.43
CA THR A 16 19.27 -5.54 11.50
C THR A 16 18.85 -4.13 11.94
N VAL A 17 19.83 -3.20 12.13
CA VAL A 17 19.54 -1.85 12.60
C VAL A 17 18.71 -1.08 11.57
N LEU A 18 19.07 -1.17 10.30
CA LEU A 18 18.34 -0.52 9.22
C LEU A 18 16.95 -1.13 9.06
N ARG A 19 16.84 -2.47 9.08
CA ARG A 19 15.57 -3.19 8.98
C ARG A 19 14.59 -2.78 10.07
N GLU A 20 15.01 -2.81 11.34
CA GLU A 20 14.14 -2.43 12.47
C GLU A 20 13.78 -0.94 12.44
N THR A 21 14.70 -0.07 12.04
CA THR A 21 14.44 1.37 11.90
C THR A 21 13.41 1.65 10.80
N LEU A 22 13.59 1.03 9.63
CA LEU A 22 12.63 1.17 8.52
C LEU A 22 11.28 0.58 8.87
N LYS A 23 11.25 -0.62 9.49
CA LYS A 23 10.01 -1.24 9.96
C LYS A 23 9.25 -0.29 10.89
N ALA A 24 9.90 0.23 11.93
CA ALA A 24 9.26 1.12 12.89
C ALA A 24 8.67 2.37 12.21
N ARG A 25 9.42 3.01 11.32
CA ARG A 25 8.97 4.21 10.60
C ARG A 25 7.86 3.91 9.59
N LEU A 26 7.90 2.77 8.91
CA LEU A 26 6.82 2.34 8.02
C LEU A 26 5.53 2.04 8.80
N VAL A 27 5.63 1.37 9.95
CA VAL A 27 4.48 1.15 10.84
C VAL A 27 3.92 2.48 11.35
N GLU A 28 4.78 3.42 11.77
CA GLU A 28 4.35 4.77 12.15
C GLU A 28 3.65 5.51 10.99
N ALA A 29 4.13 5.29 9.75
CA ALA A 29 3.50 5.80 8.53
C ALA A 29 2.19 5.07 8.18
N GLY A 30 1.82 4.00 8.90
CA GLY A 30 0.54 3.31 8.78
C GLY A 30 0.57 2.06 7.92
N PHE A 31 1.74 1.57 7.51
CA PHE A 31 1.87 0.28 6.81
C PHE A 31 1.82 -0.90 7.76
N THR A 32 1.31 -2.04 7.27
CA THR A 32 1.60 -3.35 7.86
C THR A 32 2.89 -3.87 7.24
N VAL A 33 3.87 -4.25 8.06
CA VAL A 33 5.22 -4.56 7.57
C VAL A 33 5.62 -5.99 7.91
N ASP A 34 5.81 -6.80 6.87
CA ASP A 34 6.49 -8.09 6.98
C ASP A 34 7.98 -7.87 6.71
N VAL A 35 8.83 -8.57 7.46
CA VAL A 35 10.28 -8.47 7.31
C VAL A 35 10.88 -9.80 6.89
N ALA A 36 11.94 -9.74 6.09
CA ALA A 36 12.81 -10.86 5.76
C ALA A 36 14.27 -10.40 5.88
N GLN A 37 15.13 -11.27 6.41
CA GLN A 37 16.54 -10.95 6.68
C GLN A 37 17.49 -11.46 5.60
N ASP A 38 16.97 -12.20 4.63
CA ASP A 38 17.74 -12.71 3.49
C ASP A 38 16.84 -12.91 2.27
N GLY A 39 17.45 -13.22 1.14
CA GLY A 39 16.72 -13.35 -0.12
C GLY A 39 15.83 -14.60 -0.19
N GLU A 40 16.12 -15.68 0.55
CA GLU A 40 15.26 -16.87 0.56
C GLU A 40 13.97 -16.62 1.33
N GLU A 41 14.08 -16.01 2.52
CA GLU A 41 12.92 -15.54 3.29
C GLU A 41 12.11 -14.51 2.48
N GLY A 42 12.81 -13.60 1.77
CA GLY A 42 12.19 -12.60 0.90
C GLY A 42 11.36 -13.22 -0.23
N VAL A 43 11.87 -14.25 -0.90
CA VAL A 43 11.10 -14.99 -1.91
C VAL A 43 9.91 -15.69 -1.29
N PHE A 44 10.09 -16.40 -0.17
CA PHE A 44 8.99 -17.09 0.52
C PHE A 44 7.86 -16.11 0.87
N ALA A 45 8.18 -15.04 1.60
CA ALA A 45 7.17 -14.05 2.00
C ALA A 45 6.52 -13.37 0.78
N GLY A 46 7.31 -13.05 -0.24
CA GLY A 46 6.83 -12.46 -1.48
C GLY A 46 5.88 -13.33 -2.30
N LEU A 47 5.99 -14.66 -2.17
CA LEU A 47 5.09 -15.61 -2.83
C LEU A 47 3.82 -15.87 -2.02
N GLU A 48 3.94 -15.99 -0.71
CA GLU A 48 2.86 -16.49 0.16
C GLU A 48 1.96 -15.38 0.71
N TYR A 49 2.49 -14.16 0.90
CA TYR A 49 1.72 -13.11 1.56
C TYR A 49 0.99 -12.20 0.56
N PRO A 50 -0.18 -11.66 0.94
CA PRO A 50 -0.93 -10.70 0.12
C PRO A 50 -0.32 -9.30 0.23
N LEU A 51 0.75 -9.04 -0.52
CA LEU A 51 1.51 -7.81 -0.48
C LEU A 51 0.97 -6.76 -1.45
N ASP A 52 1.11 -5.49 -1.08
CA ASP A 52 0.83 -4.33 -1.95
C ASP A 52 2.10 -3.76 -2.58
N VAL A 53 3.24 -3.90 -1.89
CA VAL A 53 4.55 -3.43 -2.36
C VAL A 53 5.66 -4.19 -1.65
N ALA A 54 6.80 -4.32 -2.28
CA ALA A 54 8.01 -4.84 -1.65
C ALA A 54 9.15 -3.82 -1.70
N ILE A 55 9.97 -3.80 -0.64
CA ILE A 55 11.26 -3.11 -0.58
C ILE A 55 12.33 -4.20 -0.51
N VAL A 56 13.29 -4.18 -1.42
CA VAL A 56 14.29 -5.24 -1.54
C VAL A 56 15.69 -4.63 -1.63
N ASP A 57 16.55 -4.97 -0.66
CA ASP A 57 17.99 -4.69 -0.81
C ASP A 57 18.61 -5.62 -1.86
N LEU A 58 19.58 -5.11 -2.62
CA LEU A 58 20.32 -5.91 -3.59
C LEU A 58 21.44 -6.75 -2.94
N GLY A 59 21.98 -6.29 -1.81
CA GLY A 59 23.14 -6.89 -1.13
C GLY A 59 22.81 -8.05 -0.19
N LEU A 60 21.70 -8.73 -0.37
CA LEU A 60 21.21 -9.78 0.53
C LEU A 60 22.09 -11.03 0.58
N PRO A 61 22.23 -11.68 1.75
CA PRO A 61 22.84 -12.99 1.87
C PRO A 61 21.92 -14.10 1.32
N LYS A 62 22.47 -15.29 1.14
CA LYS A 62 21.90 -16.52 0.58
C LYS A 62 21.43 -16.35 -0.87
N LEU A 63 20.53 -15.40 -1.14
CA LEU A 63 20.01 -15.13 -2.47
C LEU A 63 20.07 -13.63 -2.75
N PRO A 64 20.83 -13.15 -3.77
CA PRO A 64 20.92 -11.74 -4.12
C PRO A 64 19.56 -11.12 -4.43
N GLY A 65 19.35 -9.85 -4.05
CA GLY A 65 18.08 -9.16 -4.26
C GLY A 65 17.58 -9.12 -5.70
N LEU A 66 18.49 -9.03 -6.69
CA LEU A 66 18.11 -9.15 -8.10
C LEU A 66 17.46 -10.50 -8.44
N GLU A 67 17.95 -11.58 -7.84
CA GLU A 67 17.38 -12.90 -8.04
C GLU A 67 16.04 -13.05 -7.32
N VAL A 68 15.88 -12.42 -6.14
CA VAL A 68 14.57 -12.30 -5.47
C VAL A 68 13.56 -11.69 -6.41
N ILE A 69 13.87 -10.54 -7.01
CA ILE A 69 12.99 -9.81 -7.93
C ILE A 69 12.63 -10.69 -9.14
N ARG A 70 13.62 -11.33 -9.77
CA ARG A 70 13.40 -12.22 -10.91
C ARG A 70 12.44 -13.37 -10.58
N ARG A 71 12.60 -14.03 -9.42
CA ARG A 71 11.72 -15.13 -8.98
C ARG A 71 10.31 -14.65 -8.72
N LEU A 72 10.13 -13.50 -8.08
CA LEU A 72 8.81 -12.92 -7.85
C LEU A 72 8.11 -12.61 -9.19
N ARG A 73 8.82 -12.04 -10.15
CA ARG A 73 8.26 -11.74 -11.49
C ARG A 73 8.00 -13.00 -12.32
N ALA A 74 8.86 -14.01 -12.24
CA ALA A 74 8.62 -15.32 -12.87
C ALA A 74 7.35 -15.99 -12.32
N ALA A 75 7.05 -15.83 -11.02
CA ALA A 75 5.83 -16.27 -10.39
C ALA A 75 4.62 -15.34 -10.65
N ARG A 76 4.75 -14.37 -11.57
CA ARG A 76 3.70 -13.41 -11.97
C ARG A 76 3.18 -12.53 -10.83
N LYS A 77 3.99 -12.25 -9.82
CA LYS A 77 3.65 -11.24 -8.82
C LYS A 77 3.74 -9.85 -9.44
N THR A 78 2.68 -9.07 -9.32
CA THR A 78 2.50 -7.78 -10.03
C THR A 78 2.62 -6.56 -9.12
N TYR A 79 2.66 -6.75 -7.79
CA TYR A 79 2.86 -5.65 -6.87
C TYR A 79 4.20 -4.93 -7.14
N PRO A 80 4.26 -3.60 -6.96
CA PRO A 80 5.47 -2.84 -7.22
C PRO A 80 6.61 -3.22 -6.27
N ILE A 81 7.85 -3.11 -6.78
CA ILE A 81 9.08 -3.41 -6.04
C ILE A 81 9.98 -2.17 -6.08
N LEU A 82 10.34 -1.68 -4.88
CA LEU A 82 11.32 -0.63 -4.66
C LEU A 82 12.65 -1.27 -4.26
N ILE A 83 13.72 -0.98 -4.98
CA ILE A 83 15.07 -1.39 -4.60
C ILE A 83 15.66 -0.40 -3.61
N LEU A 84 16.28 -0.92 -2.53
CA LEU A 84 17.28 -0.20 -1.76
C LEU A 84 18.66 -0.71 -2.15
N THR A 85 19.64 0.16 -2.39
CA THR A 85 20.97 -0.27 -2.80
C THR A 85 22.06 0.67 -2.30
N ALA A 86 23.16 0.09 -1.76
CA ALA A 86 24.40 0.82 -1.50
C ALA A 86 25.20 1.09 -2.79
N ARG A 87 24.81 0.46 -3.90
CA ARG A 87 25.48 0.59 -5.19
C ARG A 87 24.90 1.77 -5.94
N ASP A 88 25.70 2.81 -6.10
CA ASP A 88 25.28 4.06 -6.77
C ASP A 88 25.68 4.10 -8.25
N ASN A 89 26.20 2.99 -8.80
CA ASN A 89 26.51 2.95 -10.21
C ASN A 89 25.25 2.76 -11.07
N TRP A 90 25.27 3.32 -12.27
CA TRP A 90 24.12 3.30 -13.18
C TRP A 90 23.83 1.88 -13.70
N GLN A 91 24.82 1.00 -13.77
CA GLN A 91 24.67 -0.37 -14.25
C GLN A 91 23.75 -1.18 -13.32
N ASP A 92 23.96 -1.12 -12.01
CA ASP A 92 23.13 -1.83 -11.03
C ASP A 92 21.68 -1.30 -11.05
N LYS A 93 21.50 0.01 -11.25
CA LYS A 93 20.16 0.60 -11.40
C LYS A 93 19.44 0.08 -12.63
N VAL A 94 20.13 0.02 -13.77
CA VAL A 94 19.59 -0.52 -15.03
C VAL A 94 19.27 -2.01 -14.87
N GLU A 95 20.18 -2.80 -14.27
CA GLU A 95 19.96 -4.23 -14.05
C GLU A 95 18.75 -4.48 -13.13
N GLY A 96 18.60 -3.70 -12.07
CA GLY A 96 17.45 -3.78 -11.15
C GLY A 96 16.12 -3.54 -11.87
N LEU A 97 16.04 -2.49 -12.66
CA LEU A 97 14.84 -2.18 -13.46
C LEU A 97 14.57 -3.26 -14.52
N GLN A 98 15.61 -3.78 -15.19
CA GLN A 98 15.45 -4.88 -16.14
C GLN A 98 15.04 -6.20 -15.49
N ALA A 99 15.42 -6.43 -14.22
CA ALA A 99 14.96 -7.56 -13.44
C ALA A 99 13.46 -7.49 -13.06
N GLY A 100 12.85 -6.30 -13.23
CA GLY A 100 11.42 -6.07 -13.00
C GLY A 100 11.11 -5.24 -11.75
N ALA A 101 12.08 -4.51 -11.20
CA ALA A 101 11.80 -3.48 -10.19
C ALA A 101 11.12 -2.26 -10.83
N ASP A 102 10.38 -1.51 -10.04
CA ASP A 102 9.59 -0.35 -10.50
C ASP A 102 10.24 0.98 -10.15
N ASP A 103 11.11 1.01 -9.13
CA ASP A 103 11.89 2.19 -8.73
C ASP A 103 13.07 1.76 -7.84
N TYR A 104 13.98 2.70 -7.53
CA TYR A 104 15.12 2.46 -6.65
C TYR A 104 15.44 3.67 -5.78
N VAL A 105 16.12 3.42 -4.64
CA VAL A 105 16.67 4.42 -3.72
C VAL A 105 18.10 4.02 -3.38
N ALA A 106 19.03 4.96 -3.51
CA ALA A 106 20.42 4.74 -3.14
C ALA A 106 20.64 4.98 -1.64
N LYS A 107 21.39 4.12 -0.97
CA LYS A 107 21.87 4.31 0.41
C LYS A 107 23.11 5.25 0.39
N PRO A 108 23.24 6.24 1.29
CA PRO A 108 22.30 6.59 2.36
C PRO A 108 21.12 7.41 1.85
N PHE A 109 19.94 7.24 2.45
CA PHE A 109 18.71 7.90 2.07
C PHE A 109 18.00 8.55 3.26
N HIS A 110 17.09 9.46 2.97
CA HIS A 110 16.11 9.95 3.93
C HIS A 110 14.84 9.08 3.84
N PHE A 111 14.26 8.75 4.99
CA PHE A 111 13.04 7.94 5.03
C PHE A 111 11.89 8.57 4.24
N GLU A 112 11.81 9.90 4.25
CA GLU A 112 10.80 10.67 3.52
C GLU A 112 10.86 10.41 2.01
N GLU A 113 12.06 10.15 1.46
CA GLU A 113 12.23 9.76 0.06
C GLU A 113 11.66 8.36 -0.18
N VAL A 114 12.01 7.39 0.67
CA VAL A 114 11.48 6.02 0.58
C VAL A 114 9.95 6.05 0.65
N LEU A 115 9.38 6.77 1.61
CA LEU A 115 7.94 6.90 1.79
C LEU A 115 7.25 7.52 0.57
N ALA A 116 7.80 8.62 0.04
CA ALA A 116 7.25 9.28 -1.14
C ALA A 116 7.22 8.38 -2.38
N ARG A 117 8.30 7.59 -2.58
CA ARG A 117 8.38 6.63 -3.69
C ARG A 117 7.40 5.46 -3.50
N LEU A 118 7.30 4.89 -2.31
CA LEU A 118 6.31 3.84 -2.01
C LEU A 118 4.88 4.30 -2.30
N GLN A 119 4.52 5.50 -1.85
CA GLN A 119 3.21 6.08 -2.11
C GLN A 119 2.95 6.28 -3.60
N ALA A 120 3.97 6.74 -4.34
CA ALA A 120 3.86 6.91 -5.79
C ALA A 120 3.71 5.57 -6.52
N LEU A 121 4.41 4.52 -6.07
CA LEU A 121 4.32 3.17 -6.62
C LEU A 121 2.93 2.57 -6.38
N LEU A 122 2.44 2.60 -5.14
CA LEU A 122 1.11 2.10 -4.77
C LEU A 122 0.01 2.80 -5.56
N ARG A 123 0.07 4.12 -5.65
CA ARG A 123 -0.87 4.92 -6.43
C ARG A 123 -0.87 4.51 -7.90
N ARG A 124 0.30 4.38 -8.53
CA ARG A 124 0.43 3.95 -9.94
C ARG A 124 -0.09 2.53 -10.15
N ALA A 125 0.21 1.60 -9.23
CA ALA A 125 -0.32 0.24 -9.26
C ALA A 125 -1.86 0.22 -9.20
N GLY A 126 -2.46 1.15 -8.43
CA GLY A 126 -3.91 1.39 -8.43
C GLY A 126 -4.44 2.11 -9.67
N GLY A 127 -3.60 2.45 -10.66
CA GLY A 127 -4.02 3.13 -11.89
C GLY A 127 -4.27 4.63 -11.74
N TRP A 128 -3.72 5.27 -10.69
CA TRP A 128 -3.89 6.69 -10.44
C TRP A 128 -2.63 7.50 -10.79
N ALA A 129 -2.79 8.52 -11.62
CA ALA A 129 -1.70 9.42 -12.01
C ALA A 129 -1.43 10.50 -10.96
N SER A 130 -2.48 11.02 -10.31
CA SER A 130 -2.43 12.09 -9.29
C SER A 130 -2.44 11.53 -7.86
N PRO A 131 -1.83 12.22 -6.87
CA PRO A 131 -2.05 11.91 -5.45
C PRO A 131 -3.48 12.22 -4.98
N GLU A 132 -4.24 13.00 -5.72
CA GLU A 132 -5.66 13.22 -5.51
C GLU A 132 -6.46 12.12 -6.20
N LEU A 133 -7.10 11.26 -5.40
CA LEU A 133 -8.02 10.23 -5.86
C LEU A 133 -9.41 10.83 -5.94
N LYS A 134 -9.96 10.99 -7.15
CA LYS A 134 -11.26 11.58 -7.34
C LYS A 134 -12.24 10.59 -7.96
N CYS A 135 -13.37 10.37 -7.28
CA CYS A 135 -14.46 9.51 -7.71
C CYS A 135 -15.79 10.24 -7.51
N GLY A 136 -16.33 10.82 -8.57
CA GLY A 136 -17.50 11.69 -8.47
C GLY A 136 -17.27 12.86 -7.51
N PRO A 137 -18.16 13.12 -6.53
CA PRO A 137 -17.98 14.22 -5.59
C PRO A 137 -16.96 13.96 -4.48
N ILE A 138 -16.42 12.72 -4.35
CA ILE A 138 -15.48 12.35 -3.30
C ILE A 138 -14.05 12.52 -3.81
N MET A 139 -13.25 13.31 -3.08
CA MET A 139 -11.82 13.53 -3.32
C MET A 139 -11.01 13.16 -2.08
N LEU A 140 -9.98 12.35 -2.24
CA LEU A 140 -9.03 11.96 -1.21
C LEU A 140 -7.62 12.35 -1.66
N ASP A 141 -6.94 13.22 -0.90
CA ASP A 141 -5.53 13.54 -1.09
C ASP A 141 -4.66 12.61 -0.24
N THR A 142 -3.91 11.72 -0.91
CA THR A 142 -3.05 10.72 -0.26
C THR A 142 -1.83 11.33 0.42
N ARG A 143 -1.39 12.54 0.05
CA ARG A 143 -0.26 13.25 0.69
C ARG A 143 -0.70 14.02 1.93
N ALA A 144 -1.77 14.80 1.79
CA ALA A 144 -2.33 15.57 2.89
C ALA A 144 -3.17 14.73 3.84
N GLN A 145 -3.58 13.53 3.44
CA GLN A 145 -4.50 12.64 4.15
C GLN A 145 -5.83 13.32 4.49
N THR A 146 -6.34 14.08 3.55
CA THR A 146 -7.61 14.79 3.67
C THR A 146 -8.65 14.19 2.74
N VAL A 147 -9.91 14.29 3.15
CA VAL A 147 -11.06 13.85 2.37
C VAL A 147 -12.03 15.00 2.24
N LYS A 148 -12.60 15.15 1.05
CA LYS A 148 -13.66 16.12 0.75
C LYS A 148 -14.80 15.41 0.03
N VAL A 149 -16.01 15.87 0.27
CA VAL A 149 -17.22 15.50 -0.48
C VAL A 149 -17.86 16.78 -0.97
N ALA A 150 -17.99 16.98 -2.28
CA ALA A 150 -18.46 18.19 -2.91
C ALA A 150 -17.77 19.45 -2.34
N ASP A 151 -16.41 19.39 -2.23
CA ASP A 151 -15.51 20.42 -1.67
C ASP A 151 -15.61 20.67 -0.17
N ALA A 152 -16.58 20.07 0.55
CA ALA A 152 -16.64 20.15 2.01
C ALA A 152 -15.68 19.11 2.63
N ALA A 153 -14.86 19.55 3.60
CA ALA A 153 -13.95 18.67 4.33
C ALA A 153 -14.73 17.66 5.19
N VAL A 154 -14.27 16.42 5.19
CA VAL A 154 -14.83 15.33 6.00
C VAL A 154 -13.77 14.79 6.93
N ASP A 155 -14.02 14.89 8.25
CA ASP A 155 -13.10 14.37 9.25
C ASP A 155 -13.28 12.86 9.42
N LEU A 156 -12.22 12.12 9.11
CA LEU A 156 -12.14 10.69 9.28
C LEU A 156 -11.14 10.33 10.39
N THR A 157 -11.48 9.28 11.15
CA THR A 157 -10.47 8.64 12.01
C THR A 157 -9.43 7.94 11.16
N THR A 158 -8.27 7.62 11.75
CA THR A 158 -7.19 6.90 11.05
C THR A 158 -7.69 5.61 10.39
N PHE A 159 -8.51 4.82 11.06
CA PHE A 159 -9.04 3.57 10.51
C PHE A 159 -10.08 3.78 9.40
N GLU A 160 -10.94 4.77 9.54
CA GLU A 160 -11.89 5.14 8.49
C GLU A 160 -11.17 5.63 7.23
N TYR A 161 -10.13 6.47 7.40
CA TYR A 161 -9.29 6.92 6.29
C TYR A 161 -8.62 5.74 5.59
N ARG A 162 -8.04 4.80 6.36
CA ARG A 162 -7.38 3.61 5.83
C ARG A 162 -8.29 2.76 4.96
N ILE A 163 -9.50 2.48 5.43
CA ILE A 163 -10.48 1.73 4.65
C ILE A 163 -10.84 2.48 3.37
N LEU A 164 -11.11 3.79 3.47
CA LEU A 164 -11.50 4.59 2.31
C LEU A 164 -10.39 4.65 1.26
N GLU A 165 -9.16 4.95 1.67
CA GLU A 165 -8.00 4.99 0.77
C GLU A 165 -7.81 3.66 0.03
N HIS A 166 -7.87 2.54 0.77
CA HIS A 166 -7.73 1.22 0.15
C HIS A 166 -8.85 0.91 -0.85
N LEU A 167 -10.08 1.21 -0.49
CA LEU A 167 -11.23 1.01 -1.37
C LEU A 167 -11.18 1.93 -2.60
N MET A 168 -10.74 3.18 -2.46
CA MET A 168 -10.63 4.12 -3.58
C MET A 168 -9.47 3.78 -4.51
N LEU A 169 -8.30 3.38 -3.98
CA LEU A 169 -7.17 2.93 -4.80
C LEU A 169 -7.56 1.76 -5.71
N ARG A 170 -8.47 0.91 -5.26
CA ARG A 170 -9.01 -0.26 -5.97
C ARG A 170 -10.48 -0.08 -6.35
N ALA A 171 -10.88 1.15 -6.68
CA ALA A 171 -12.27 1.47 -7.01
C ALA A 171 -12.81 0.55 -8.12
N GLY A 172 -14.00 -0.03 -7.89
CA GLY A 172 -14.64 -1.00 -8.75
C GLY A 172 -14.33 -2.46 -8.39
N GLU A 173 -13.27 -2.74 -7.62
CA GLU A 173 -12.93 -4.10 -7.17
C GLU A 173 -13.68 -4.46 -5.89
N VAL A 174 -13.91 -5.77 -5.71
CA VAL A 174 -14.52 -6.31 -4.49
C VAL A 174 -13.42 -6.70 -3.52
N ILE A 175 -13.37 -6.01 -2.39
CA ILE A 175 -12.41 -6.25 -1.31
C ILE A 175 -13.09 -7.07 -0.22
N SER A 176 -12.50 -8.21 0.14
CA SER A 176 -13.08 -9.08 1.16
C SER A 176 -12.99 -8.45 2.57
N LYS A 177 -13.91 -8.85 3.46
CA LYS A 177 -13.86 -8.45 4.86
C LYS A 177 -12.55 -8.88 5.53
N THR A 178 -12.09 -10.11 5.23
CA THR A 178 -10.83 -10.64 5.74
C THR A 178 -9.65 -9.77 5.33
N GLU A 179 -9.57 -9.40 4.05
CA GLU A 179 -8.53 -8.51 3.54
C GLU A 179 -8.54 -7.15 4.25
N LEU A 180 -9.71 -6.52 4.44
CA LEU A 180 -9.82 -5.27 5.19
C LEU A 180 -9.39 -5.42 6.65
N THR A 181 -9.71 -6.54 7.29
CA THR A 181 -9.32 -6.82 8.67
C THR A 181 -7.81 -7.00 8.80
N GLU A 182 -7.20 -7.81 7.94
CA GLU A 182 -5.75 -8.07 7.94
C GLU A 182 -4.93 -6.81 7.69
N ARG A 183 -5.50 -5.83 6.98
CA ARG A 183 -4.85 -4.54 6.71
C ARG A 183 -4.97 -3.53 7.83
N LEU A 184 -5.96 -3.66 8.70
CA LEU A 184 -6.17 -2.73 9.81
C LEU A 184 -5.40 -3.12 11.07
N TYR A 185 -5.16 -4.42 11.25
CA TYR A 185 -4.58 -4.96 12.47
C TYR A 185 -3.29 -5.74 12.17
N ASP A 186 -2.23 -5.46 12.93
CA ASP A 186 -1.08 -6.31 13.04
C ASP A 186 -1.48 -7.65 13.71
N GLN A 187 -0.70 -8.73 13.51
CA GLN A 187 -1.11 -10.14 13.77
C GLN A 187 -1.60 -10.47 15.20
N ASP A 188 -1.43 -9.57 16.18
CA ASP A 188 -1.65 -9.83 17.61
C ASP A 188 -2.91 -9.22 18.24
N PHE A 189 -3.83 -8.64 17.47
CA PHE A 189 -5.08 -8.10 18.04
C PHE A 189 -6.22 -9.09 17.96
N GLU A 190 -6.99 -9.25 19.07
CA GLU A 190 -8.26 -9.96 19.09
C GLU A 190 -9.18 -9.42 17.98
N ARG A 191 -9.45 -10.28 17.01
CA ARG A 191 -10.27 -9.95 15.83
C ARG A 191 -11.74 -9.87 16.23
N ASP A 192 -12.19 -8.72 16.69
CA ASP A 192 -13.63 -8.49 16.81
C ASP A 192 -14.25 -8.56 15.41
N SER A 193 -15.13 -9.56 15.23
CA SER A 193 -15.65 -9.94 13.91
C SER A 193 -16.47 -8.84 13.22
N ASN A 194 -16.87 -7.78 13.94
CA ASN A 194 -17.79 -6.74 13.45
C ASN A 194 -17.14 -5.36 13.24
N VAL A 195 -15.84 -5.20 13.48
CA VAL A 195 -15.18 -3.89 13.39
C VAL A 195 -15.28 -3.28 11.98
N ILE A 196 -15.08 -4.09 10.95
CA ILE A 196 -15.16 -3.61 9.55
C ILE A 196 -16.57 -3.10 9.24
N GLU A 197 -17.61 -3.79 9.65
CA GLU A 197 -19.00 -3.37 9.44
C GLU A 197 -19.27 -2.02 10.11
N VAL A 198 -18.80 -1.86 11.34
CA VAL A 198 -18.95 -0.60 12.11
C VAL A 198 -18.22 0.55 11.41
N LEU A 199 -16.96 0.33 10.98
CA LEU A 199 -16.17 1.35 10.29
C LEU A 199 -16.77 1.72 8.94
N VAL A 200 -17.19 0.75 8.15
CA VAL A 200 -17.87 0.99 6.86
C VAL A 200 -19.20 1.72 7.09
N GLY A 201 -19.96 1.35 8.12
CA GLY A 201 -21.18 2.06 8.48
C GLY A 201 -20.95 3.53 8.88
N ARG A 202 -19.85 3.82 9.59
CA ARG A 202 -19.45 5.19 9.91
C ARG A 202 -19.01 5.97 8.68
N LEU A 203 -18.19 5.35 7.81
CA LEU A 203 -17.76 5.94 6.55
C LEU A 203 -18.96 6.34 5.68
N ARG A 204 -19.92 5.45 5.47
CA ARG A 204 -21.12 5.76 4.70
C ARG A 204 -21.84 7.00 5.24
N ARG A 205 -22.07 7.08 6.54
CA ARG A 205 -22.75 8.24 7.18
C ARG A 205 -21.97 9.53 7.03
N LYS A 206 -20.63 9.47 7.02
CA LYS A 206 -19.77 10.67 6.86
C LYS A 206 -19.66 11.12 5.42
N LEU A 207 -19.55 10.16 4.48
CA LEU A 207 -19.39 10.45 3.05
C LEU A 207 -20.73 10.73 2.35
N ASP A 208 -21.81 10.19 2.87
CA ASP A 208 -23.12 10.24 2.25
C ASP A 208 -24.23 10.26 3.33
N PRO A 209 -24.39 11.40 4.04
CA PRO A 209 -25.39 11.52 5.10
C PRO A 209 -26.85 11.34 4.62
N GLN A 210 -27.08 11.58 3.34
CA GLN A 210 -28.41 11.56 2.72
C GLN A 210 -28.72 10.23 2.01
N ASP A 211 -27.75 9.29 1.96
CA ASP A 211 -27.83 7.99 1.27
C ASP A 211 -28.16 8.11 -0.23
N GLU A 212 -27.65 9.17 -0.86
CA GLU A 212 -27.85 9.44 -2.30
C GLU A 212 -26.72 8.90 -3.17
N LEU A 213 -25.47 9.00 -2.71
CA LEU A 213 -24.28 8.64 -3.48
C LEU A 213 -23.97 7.15 -3.46
N LYS A 214 -24.22 6.49 -2.34
CA LYS A 214 -23.92 5.07 -2.07
C LYS A 214 -22.50 4.67 -2.46
N PRO A 215 -21.48 5.39 -1.95
CA PRO A 215 -20.10 5.25 -2.42
C PRO A 215 -19.48 3.89 -2.11
N ILE A 216 -19.97 3.20 -1.08
CA ILE A 216 -19.48 1.89 -0.66
C ILE A 216 -20.63 0.90 -0.70
N GLU A 217 -20.56 -0.08 -1.57
CA GLU A 217 -21.52 -1.18 -1.67
C GLU A 217 -21.11 -2.37 -0.81
N THR A 218 -22.10 -3.09 -0.27
CA THR A 218 -21.89 -4.40 0.37
C THR A 218 -22.29 -5.50 -0.60
N LEU A 219 -21.37 -6.38 -0.94
CA LEU A 219 -21.64 -7.60 -1.69
C LEU A 219 -21.71 -8.76 -0.70
N ARG A 220 -22.92 -9.21 -0.38
CA ARG A 220 -23.18 -10.25 0.63
C ARG A 220 -22.28 -11.49 0.42
N GLY A 221 -21.59 -11.92 1.46
CA GLY A 221 -20.67 -13.06 1.43
C GLY A 221 -19.35 -12.83 0.67
N ARG A 222 -19.15 -11.63 0.06
CA ARG A 222 -17.95 -11.33 -0.73
C ARG A 222 -17.12 -10.17 -0.17
N GLY A 223 -17.74 -9.14 0.41
CA GLY A 223 -17.04 -7.97 0.95
C GLY A 223 -17.65 -6.64 0.52
N TYR A 224 -16.79 -5.66 0.28
CA TYR A 224 -17.15 -4.28 -0.03
C TYR A 224 -16.52 -3.83 -1.35
N ARG A 225 -17.17 -2.89 -2.01
CA ARG A 225 -16.70 -2.27 -3.25
C ARG A 225 -16.89 -0.76 -3.18
N PHE A 226 -15.90 0.01 -3.61
CA PHE A 226 -16.11 1.42 -3.89
C PHE A 226 -16.81 1.55 -5.24
N ALA A 227 -18.04 2.06 -5.25
CA ALA A 227 -18.96 1.95 -6.38
C ALA A 227 -18.88 3.14 -7.33
N LEU A 228 -18.42 4.30 -6.86
CA LEU A 228 -18.30 5.48 -7.72
C LEU A 228 -17.17 5.31 -8.75
N ALA A 229 -17.45 5.70 -9.97
CA ALA A 229 -16.46 5.68 -11.03
C ALA A 229 -15.31 6.65 -10.74
N ARG A 230 -14.09 6.27 -11.15
CA ARG A 230 -12.95 7.18 -11.14
C ARG A 230 -13.17 8.30 -12.13
N ASP A 231 -12.92 9.52 -11.70
CA ASP A 231 -12.86 10.61 -12.66
C ASP A 231 -11.62 10.40 -13.53
N GLN A 232 -11.82 10.23 -14.82
CA GLN A 232 -10.70 10.17 -15.76
C GLN A 232 -10.03 11.54 -15.73
N ALA A 233 -8.73 11.58 -15.41
CA ALA A 233 -7.95 12.80 -15.55
C ALA A 233 -8.14 13.27 -17.01
N SER A 234 -8.72 14.46 -17.18
CA SER A 234 -8.79 15.09 -18.49
C SER A 234 -7.37 15.12 -19.06
N ARG A 235 -7.21 14.47 -20.23
CA ARG A 235 -5.95 14.46 -20.98
C ARG A 235 -5.56 15.86 -21.42
#